data_af4bd8be9b52042743bc529b43255c4e
#
_entry.id   af4bd8be9b52042743bc529b43255c4e
#
_cell.length_a   1.000
_cell.length_b   1.000
_cell.length_c   1.000
_cell.angle_alpha   90.00
_cell.angle_beta   90.00
_cell.angle_gamma   90.00
#
_symmetry.space_group_name_H-M   'P 1'
#
loop_
_entity.id
_entity.type
_entity.pdbx_description
1 polymer ?
#
loop_
_entity_poly.entity_id
_entity_poly.type
_entity_poly.pdbx_seq_one_letter_code
_entity_poly.pdbx_strand_id
1 'polypeptide(L)'
;MIKPKLLIMSVAFLAFAAIFISCSETNSKTGNKTAIKASGELSNSDSEIDEDEASELEPIDTALYNKKIKELANGDTTGKWPVKKQPYPLDGAILPYKRVVTFYGNLYSKKMGALGEYAPKEMLRMLYAEVSKWEKADPQTPVQPALHYIAVVAAGDPGKDGKYRNRMPDKQIDSVLTISRMKKGMIVFLDIQVALSTIREELPRLEKYLKMPN
;
A
#
# COMPACT_ATOMS: atom_id res chain seq x y z
N MET A 1 -24.20 -5.05 50.51
CA MET A 1 -25.05 -4.60 49.40
C MET A 1 -24.69 -3.16 49.08
N ILE A 2 -23.92 -2.93 48.04
CA ILE A 2 -23.47 -1.57 47.60
C ILE A 2 -24.13 -1.31 46.26
N LYS A 3 -24.97 -0.28 46.16
CA LYS A 3 -25.67 0.13 44.95
C LYS A 3 -24.71 0.99 44.07
N PRO A 4 -24.63 0.75 42.77
CA PRO A 4 -23.88 1.63 41.87
C PRO A 4 -24.65 2.92 41.57
N LYS A 5 -23.98 4.07 41.67
CA LYS A 5 -24.48 5.39 41.25
C LYS A 5 -24.33 5.53 39.75
N LEU A 6 -25.47 5.75 39.07
CA LEU A 6 -25.55 6.06 37.67
C LEU A 6 -25.11 7.52 37.43
N LEU A 7 -24.02 7.72 36.71
CA LEU A 7 -23.54 9.04 36.30
C LEU A 7 -24.07 9.36 34.90
N ILE A 8 -25.03 10.29 34.84
CA ILE A 8 -25.60 10.79 33.56
C ILE A 8 -24.67 11.89 33.05
N MET A 9 -23.96 11.66 31.97
CA MET A 9 -23.22 12.70 31.24
C MET A 9 -24.15 13.35 30.21
N SER A 10 -24.42 14.62 30.42
CA SER A 10 -25.16 15.50 29.51
C SER A 10 -24.26 15.92 28.37
N VAL A 11 -24.62 15.56 27.12
CA VAL A 11 -23.93 16.00 25.91
C VAL A 11 -24.57 17.28 25.42
N ALA A 12 -23.84 18.39 25.50
CA ALA A 12 -24.24 19.67 24.93
C ALA A 12 -23.98 19.69 23.42
N PHE A 13 -25.04 19.82 22.62
CA PHE A 13 -24.96 20.08 21.19
C PHE A 13 -24.64 21.55 20.94
N LEU A 14 -23.48 21.84 20.37
CA LEU A 14 -23.14 23.16 19.83
C LEU A 14 -23.48 23.17 18.34
N ALA A 15 -24.50 23.92 17.99
CA ALA A 15 -24.88 24.21 16.60
C ALA A 15 -23.92 25.26 16.02
N PHE A 16 -23.18 24.90 14.96
CA PHE A 16 -22.42 25.85 14.15
C PHE A 16 -23.25 26.32 12.97
N ALA A 17 -23.56 27.62 12.96
CA ALA A 17 -24.23 28.30 11.86
C ALA A 17 -23.21 28.50 10.72
N ALA A 18 -23.51 28.00 9.52
CA ALA A 18 -22.78 28.28 8.30
C ALA A 18 -23.17 29.62 7.72
N ILE A 19 -22.23 30.53 7.56
CA ILE A 19 -22.36 31.78 6.83
C ILE A 19 -21.93 31.52 5.39
N PHE A 20 -22.89 31.58 4.45
CA PHE A 20 -22.64 31.62 3.03
C PHE A 20 -22.29 33.04 2.59
N ILE A 21 -21.10 33.26 2.08
CA ILE A 21 -20.71 34.45 1.34
C ILE A 21 -20.68 34.08 -0.14
N SER A 22 -21.67 34.58 -0.87
CA SER A 22 -21.72 34.61 -2.33
C SER A 22 -20.87 35.80 -2.83
N CYS A 23 -19.95 35.54 -3.76
CA CYS A 23 -19.38 36.61 -4.58
C CYS A 23 -19.43 36.22 -6.05
N SER A 24 -20.04 37.15 -6.79
CA SER A 24 -20.43 37.12 -8.19
C SER A 24 -19.23 37.23 -9.17
N GLU A 25 -19.50 36.70 -10.35
CA GLU A 25 -18.70 36.81 -11.59
C GLU A 25 -18.38 38.23 -12.02
N THR A 26 -17.20 38.43 -12.60
CA THR A 26 -16.98 39.44 -13.64
C THR A 26 -16.15 38.85 -14.77
N ASN A 27 -16.78 38.87 -15.93
CA ASN A 27 -16.23 38.58 -17.25
C ASN A 27 -15.28 39.70 -17.70
N SER A 28 -14.11 39.41 -18.25
CA SER A 28 -13.46 40.30 -19.20
C SER A 28 -12.63 39.49 -20.22
N LYS A 29 -13.11 39.62 -21.48
CA LYS A 29 -12.36 39.23 -22.70
C LYS A 29 -11.30 40.27 -22.96
N THR A 30 -10.10 39.86 -23.37
CA THR A 30 -9.39 40.45 -24.53
C THR A 30 -8.22 39.54 -24.90
N GLY A 31 -8.12 39.20 -26.19
CA GLY A 31 -7.10 38.34 -26.75
C GLY A 31 -5.80 39.09 -27.03
N ASN A 32 -4.74 38.33 -27.18
CA ASN A 32 -3.69 38.65 -28.13
C ASN A 32 -2.94 37.39 -28.58
N LYS A 33 -2.90 37.19 -29.89
CA LYS A 33 -2.09 36.16 -30.56
C LYS A 33 -0.67 36.69 -30.67
N THR A 34 0.32 35.92 -30.25
CA THR A 34 1.68 36.05 -30.77
C THR A 34 2.28 34.66 -30.93
N ALA A 35 2.45 34.25 -32.17
CA ALA A 35 3.16 33.07 -32.57
C ALA A 35 4.67 33.33 -32.46
N ILE A 36 5.37 32.47 -31.69
CA ILE A 36 6.81 32.37 -31.76
C ILE A 36 7.17 30.95 -32.20
N LYS A 37 7.74 30.89 -33.41
CA LYS A 37 8.37 29.74 -34.01
C LYS A 37 9.77 29.60 -33.42
N ALA A 38 10.07 28.53 -32.72
CA ALA A 38 11.43 28.14 -32.41
C ALA A 38 11.60 26.67 -32.74
N SER A 39 12.34 26.43 -33.80
CA SER A 39 12.93 25.15 -34.16
C SER A 39 14.04 24.83 -33.15
N GLY A 40 13.94 23.71 -32.47
CA GLY A 40 14.99 23.13 -31.65
C GLY A 40 15.03 21.62 -31.93
N GLU A 41 16.09 21.17 -32.57
CA GLU A 41 16.41 19.80 -32.82
C GLU A 41 16.46 19.04 -31.51
N LEU A 42 15.59 18.00 -31.37
CA LEU A 42 15.76 16.96 -30.34
C LEU A 42 16.84 16.00 -30.85
N SER A 43 17.99 16.04 -30.23
CA SER A 43 18.95 14.97 -30.32
C SER A 43 18.37 13.73 -29.62
N ASN A 44 18.11 12.69 -30.36
CA ASN A 44 17.87 11.34 -29.87
C ASN A 44 19.14 10.87 -29.16
N SER A 45 19.11 10.82 -27.84
CA SER A 45 19.98 9.94 -27.09
C SER A 45 19.17 8.69 -26.78
N ASP A 46 19.31 7.70 -27.62
CA ASP A 46 18.92 6.31 -27.32
C ASP A 46 19.76 5.88 -26.10
N SER A 47 19.17 5.97 -24.92
CA SER A 47 19.66 5.21 -23.77
C SER A 47 19.16 3.80 -23.94
N GLU A 48 20.04 2.93 -24.45
CA GLU A 48 19.90 1.49 -24.34
C GLU A 48 19.58 1.16 -22.89
N ILE A 49 18.37 0.62 -22.66
CA ILE A 49 18.01 0.01 -21.39
C ILE A 49 18.72 -1.33 -21.42
N ASP A 50 19.77 -1.48 -20.63
CA ASP A 50 20.41 -2.76 -20.38
C ASP A 50 19.37 -3.73 -19.79
N GLU A 51 18.80 -4.57 -20.66
CA GLU A 51 17.95 -5.70 -20.32
C GLU A 51 18.82 -6.89 -19.90
N ASP A 52 19.60 -6.83 -18.85
CA ASP A 52 20.22 -8.02 -18.25
C ASP A 52 20.83 -7.73 -16.86
N GLU A 53 19.99 -7.44 -15.87
CA GLU A 53 20.24 -7.81 -14.50
C GLU A 53 19.00 -8.51 -13.95
N ALA A 54 18.81 -9.77 -14.31
CA ALA A 54 18.08 -10.71 -13.48
C ALA A 54 18.84 -10.78 -12.16
N SER A 55 18.45 -9.99 -11.16
CA SER A 55 19.09 -10.01 -9.85
C SER A 55 18.98 -11.43 -9.31
N GLU A 56 20.12 -12.13 -9.26
CA GLU A 56 20.20 -13.44 -8.65
C GLU A 56 19.61 -13.34 -7.24
N LEU A 57 18.58 -14.15 -6.95
CA LEU A 57 17.93 -14.12 -5.64
C LEU A 57 18.93 -14.59 -4.58
N GLU A 58 19.04 -13.84 -3.49
CA GLU A 58 19.90 -14.21 -2.38
C GLU A 58 19.52 -15.60 -1.84
N PRO A 59 20.47 -16.54 -1.74
CA PRO A 59 20.18 -17.88 -1.25
C PRO A 59 19.80 -17.86 0.23
N ILE A 60 18.96 -18.81 0.63
CA ILE A 60 18.49 -18.93 2.00
C ILE A 60 19.63 -19.32 2.96
N ASP A 61 19.90 -18.45 3.93
CA ASP A 61 20.69 -18.82 5.12
C ASP A 61 19.80 -19.52 6.15
N THR A 62 19.84 -20.84 6.17
CA THR A 62 19.03 -21.66 7.06
C THR A 62 19.41 -21.51 8.54
N ALA A 63 20.67 -21.20 8.85
CA ALA A 63 21.11 -20.97 10.22
C ALA A 63 20.53 -19.65 10.76
N LEU A 64 20.64 -18.59 9.97
CA LEU A 64 20.03 -17.29 10.29
C LEU A 64 18.51 -17.38 10.36
N TYR A 65 17.87 -18.12 9.42
CA TYR A 65 16.44 -18.39 9.45
C TYR A 65 16.01 -18.98 10.80
N ASN A 66 16.62 -20.08 11.22
CA ASN A 66 16.28 -20.76 12.45
C ASN A 66 16.51 -19.88 13.69
N LYS A 67 17.59 -19.08 13.69
CA LYS A 67 17.85 -18.09 14.74
C LYS A 67 16.73 -17.06 14.83
N LYS A 68 16.36 -16.44 13.70
CA LYS A 68 15.32 -15.42 13.63
C LYS A 68 13.94 -15.96 14.03
N ILE A 69 13.57 -17.16 13.57
CA ILE A 69 12.30 -17.81 13.95
C ILE A 69 12.25 -18.09 15.45
N LYS A 70 13.36 -18.49 16.06
CA LYS A 70 13.45 -18.70 17.52
C LYS A 70 13.31 -17.37 18.29
N GLU A 71 13.92 -16.32 17.81
CA GLU A 71 13.78 -14.96 18.37
C GLU A 71 12.33 -14.48 18.31
N LEU A 72 11.66 -14.65 17.14
CA LEU A 72 10.25 -14.28 16.95
C LEU A 72 9.30 -15.12 17.82
N ALA A 73 9.65 -16.35 18.16
CA ALA A 73 8.86 -17.18 19.09
C ALA A 73 8.82 -16.59 20.51
N ASN A 74 9.76 -15.70 20.86
CA ASN A 74 9.77 -14.93 22.11
C ASN A 74 9.52 -15.80 23.35
N GLY A 75 10.14 -17.00 23.41
CA GLY A 75 9.98 -17.93 24.52
C GLY A 75 8.67 -18.73 24.52
N ASP A 76 7.95 -18.79 23.40
CA ASP A 76 6.75 -19.66 23.30
C ASP A 76 7.10 -21.12 23.59
N THR A 77 6.53 -21.64 24.68
CA THR A 77 6.69 -23.03 25.14
C THR A 77 5.54 -23.93 24.74
N THR A 78 4.51 -23.42 24.06
CA THR A 78 3.33 -24.20 23.67
C THR A 78 3.64 -25.30 22.66
N GLY A 79 4.76 -25.21 21.94
CA GLY A 79 5.17 -26.09 20.86
C GLY A 79 4.34 -25.91 19.58
N LYS A 80 3.45 -24.91 19.53
CA LYS A 80 2.67 -24.54 18.35
C LYS A 80 3.45 -23.65 17.40
N TRP A 81 4.40 -22.88 17.93
CA TRP A 81 5.26 -22.01 17.16
C TRP A 81 6.75 -22.22 17.52
N PRO A 82 7.67 -22.22 16.56
CA PRO A 82 7.40 -22.27 15.11
C PRO A 82 6.78 -23.60 14.68
N VAL A 83 6.00 -23.57 13.62
CA VAL A 83 5.34 -24.78 13.08
C VAL A 83 6.43 -25.80 12.67
N LYS A 84 6.35 -27.00 13.20
CA LYS A 84 7.36 -28.06 12.99
C LYS A 84 7.25 -28.64 11.57
N LYS A 85 8.39 -29.05 11.01
CA LYS A 85 8.49 -29.73 9.71
C LYS A 85 7.99 -28.91 8.51
N GLN A 86 7.97 -27.58 8.62
CA GLN A 86 7.73 -26.72 7.46
C GLN A 86 8.98 -26.69 6.57
N PRO A 87 8.81 -26.66 5.25
CA PRO A 87 9.94 -26.39 4.35
C PRO A 87 10.50 -25.00 4.60
N TYR A 88 11.78 -24.81 4.34
CA TYR A 88 12.33 -23.46 4.30
C TYR A 88 11.68 -22.64 3.19
N PRO A 89 11.60 -21.32 3.35
CA PRO A 89 11.15 -20.46 2.27
C PRO A 89 12.11 -20.51 1.08
N LEU A 90 11.67 -20.05 -0.07
CA LEU A 90 12.50 -19.96 -1.27
C LEU A 90 13.53 -18.83 -1.15
N ASP A 91 14.56 -18.88 -1.98
CA ASP A 91 15.57 -17.83 -2.11
C ASP A 91 14.91 -16.46 -2.37
N GLY A 92 15.50 -15.40 -1.86
CA GLY A 92 14.91 -14.05 -1.91
C GLY A 92 13.77 -13.79 -0.92
N ALA A 93 13.46 -14.73 0.00
CA ALA A 93 12.41 -14.54 1.00
C ALA A 93 12.67 -13.31 1.87
N ILE A 94 11.66 -12.47 2.01
CA ILE A 94 11.72 -11.25 2.84
C ILE A 94 11.65 -11.59 4.32
N LEU A 95 10.72 -12.45 4.71
CA LEU A 95 10.52 -12.85 6.11
C LEU A 95 11.26 -14.17 6.39
N PRO A 96 11.89 -14.32 7.56
CA PRO A 96 11.95 -13.41 8.71
C PRO A 96 13.17 -12.45 8.70
N TYR A 97 13.85 -12.28 7.58
CA TYR A 97 15.12 -11.55 7.50
C TYR A 97 14.94 -10.03 7.56
N LYS A 98 13.79 -9.52 7.06
CA LYS A 98 13.45 -8.10 7.03
C LYS A 98 12.14 -7.83 7.77
N ARG A 99 11.96 -6.60 8.19
CA ARG A 99 10.69 -6.07 8.68
C ARG A 99 9.97 -5.43 7.50
N VAL A 100 8.69 -5.75 7.29
CA VAL A 100 7.88 -5.05 6.28
C VAL A 100 7.19 -3.86 6.93
N VAL A 101 7.39 -2.67 6.37
CA VAL A 101 6.65 -1.45 6.71
C VAL A 101 5.85 -1.03 5.50
N THR A 102 4.55 -0.88 5.67
CA THR A 102 3.65 -0.63 4.56
C THR A 102 2.63 0.46 4.86
N PHE A 103 2.28 1.23 3.83
CA PHE A 103 1.09 2.08 3.86
C PHE A 103 -0.04 1.38 3.13
N TYR A 104 -1.21 1.45 3.74
CA TYR A 104 -2.43 0.78 3.34
C TYR A 104 -3.39 1.73 2.65
N GLY A 105 -4.26 1.21 1.77
CA GLY A 105 -5.38 1.98 1.27
C GLY A 105 -5.83 1.61 -0.14
N ASN A 106 -6.66 2.52 -0.66
CA ASN A 106 -7.25 2.42 -1.99
C ASN A 106 -7.21 3.78 -2.68
N LEU A 107 -6.82 3.85 -3.96
CA LEU A 107 -6.63 5.12 -4.67
C LEU A 107 -7.95 5.89 -4.91
N TYR A 108 -9.12 5.25 -4.83
CA TYR A 108 -10.42 5.92 -5.01
C TYR A 108 -10.95 6.59 -3.75
N SER A 109 -10.41 6.27 -2.58
CA SER A 109 -10.96 6.76 -1.33
C SER A 109 -9.91 7.40 -0.44
N LYS A 110 -10.07 8.69 -0.20
CA LYS A 110 -9.25 9.43 0.79
C LYS A 110 -9.49 8.98 2.24
N LYS A 111 -10.54 8.18 2.49
CA LYS A 111 -10.90 7.70 3.83
C LYS A 111 -10.48 6.24 4.08
N MET A 112 -9.86 5.60 3.10
CA MET A 112 -9.46 4.19 3.19
C MET A 112 -7.93 4.03 3.24
N GLY A 113 -7.27 4.92 3.97
CA GLY A 113 -5.83 4.84 4.22
C GLY A 113 -4.97 5.75 3.34
N ALA A 114 -3.68 5.77 3.65
CA ALA A 114 -2.71 6.73 3.14
C ALA A 114 -2.54 6.71 1.62
N LEU A 115 -2.77 5.57 0.96
CA LEU A 115 -2.63 5.46 -0.50
C LEU A 115 -3.60 6.36 -1.27
N GLY A 116 -4.80 6.60 -0.73
CA GLY A 116 -5.79 7.47 -1.35
C GLY A 116 -5.88 8.87 -0.73
N GLU A 117 -5.39 9.00 0.50
CA GLU A 117 -5.43 10.26 1.26
C GLU A 117 -4.41 11.27 0.75
N TYR A 118 -3.19 10.82 0.43
CA TYR A 118 -2.09 11.67 0.01
C TYR A 118 -1.73 11.50 -1.45
N ALA A 119 -1.21 12.55 -2.06
CA ALA A 119 -0.61 12.46 -3.39
C ALA A 119 0.60 11.48 -3.39
N PRO A 120 0.86 10.74 -4.47
CA PRO A 120 1.87 9.66 -4.48
C PRO A 120 3.25 10.08 -3.96
N LYS A 121 3.77 11.23 -4.37
CA LYS A 121 5.09 11.71 -3.90
C LYS A 121 5.12 11.97 -2.40
N GLU A 122 4.06 12.55 -1.85
CA GLU A 122 3.95 12.84 -0.42
C GLU A 122 3.75 11.54 0.38
N MET A 123 2.88 10.65 -0.08
CA MET A 123 2.66 9.34 0.50
C MET A 123 3.99 8.56 0.60
N LEU A 124 4.77 8.52 -0.49
CA LEU A 124 6.08 7.87 -0.50
C LEU A 124 7.07 8.54 0.46
N ARG A 125 7.11 9.87 0.50
CA ARG A 125 7.95 10.60 1.45
C ARG A 125 7.63 10.22 2.90
N MET A 126 6.34 10.14 3.25
CA MET A 126 5.88 9.75 4.57
C MET A 126 6.22 8.29 4.89
N LEU A 127 6.02 7.37 3.93
CA LEU A 127 6.40 5.96 4.10
C LEU A 127 7.89 5.82 4.39
N TYR A 128 8.75 6.47 3.62
CA TYR A 128 10.20 6.40 3.84
C TYR A 128 10.65 7.08 5.14
N ALA A 129 9.95 8.11 5.59
CA ALA A 129 10.19 8.67 6.92
C ALA A 129 9.86 7.66 8.03
N GLU A 130 8.80 6.86 7.86
CA GLU A 130 8.47 5.80 8.79
C GLU A 130 9.47 4.64 8.74
N VAL A 131 9.85 4.20 7.53
CA VAL A 131 10.93 3.21 7.34
C VAL A 131 12.19 3.62 8.10
N SER A 132 12.63 4.87 7.94
CA SER A 132 13.84 5.39 8.63
C SER A 132 13.73 5.36 10.16
N LYS A 133 12.54 5.53 10.73
CA LYS A 133 12.34 5.39 12.18
C LYS A 133 12.55 3.95 12.65
N TRP A 134 12.02 2.99 11.89
CA TRP A 134 12.18 1.57 12.20
C TRP A 134 13.63 1.10 12.06
N GLU A 135 14.34 1.55 11.02
CA GLU A 135 15.77 1.26 10.82
C GLU A 135 16.63 1.83 11.95
N LYS A 136 16.30 3.02 12.45
CA LYS A 136 17.00 3.62 13.60
C LYS A 136 16.70 2.89 14.91
N ALA A 137 15.48 2.40 15.07
CA ALA A 137 15.07 1.69 16.29
C ALA A 137 15.68 0.28 16.38
N ASP A 138 15.86 -0.38 15.23
CA ASP A 138 16.43 -1.73 15.13
C ASP A 138 17.30 -1.84 13.88
N PRO A 139 18.57 -1.40 13.95
CA PRO A 139 19.48 -1.42 12.81
C PRO A 139 19.87 -2.81 12.31
N GLN A 140 19.60 -3.86 13.12
CA GLN A 140 19.95 -5.25 12.75
C GLN A 140 18.87 -5.91 11.90
N THR A 141 17.67 -5.31 11.81
CA THR A 141 16.57 -5.85 11.01
C THR A 141 16.25 -4.88 9.88
N PRO A 142 16.78 -5.10 8.67
CA PRO A 142 16.51 -4.24 7.51
C PRO A 142 15.01 -4.09 7.28
N VAL A 143 14.60 -2.94 6.72
CA VAL A 143 13.20 -2.68 6.45
C VAL A 143 12.90 -2.83 4.96
N GLN A 144 11.87 -3.60 4.64
CA GLN A 144 11.27 -3.71 3.31
C GLN A 144 10.09 -2.76 3.21
N PRO A 145 10.19 -1.64 2.45
CA PRO A 145 9.03 -0.79 2.20
C PRO A 145 8.05 -1.45 1.26
N ALA A 146 6.76 -1.23 1.51
CA ALA A 146 5.70 -1.81 0.71
C ALA A 146 4.49 -0.87 0.57
N LEU A 147 3.68 -1.08 -0.48
CA LEU A 147 2.33 -0.55 -0.60
C LEU A 147 1.33 -1.69 -0.41
N HIS A 148 0.35 -1.51 0.46
CA HIS A 148 -0.70 -2.50 0.70
C HIS A 148 -2.01 -1.98 0.08
N TYR A 149 -2.25 -2.40 -1.15
CA TYR A 149 -3.36 -1.91 -1.96
C TYR A 149 -4.56 -2.82 -1.91
N ILE A 150 -5.74 -2.25 -1.61
CA ILE A 150 -6.99 -2.99 -1.59
C ILE A 150 -7.49 -3.19 -3.02
N ALA A 151 -7.24 -4.37 -3.58
CA ALA A 151 -7.64 -4.74 -4.95
C ALA A 151 -9.09 -5.24 -5.03
N VAL A 152 -9.61 -5.80 -3.94
CA VAL A 152 -11.00 -6.18 -3.75
C VAL A 152 -11.47 -5.66 -2.39
N VAL A 153 -12.49 -4.82 -2.39
CA VAL A 153 -13.02 -4.15 -1.19
C VAL A 153 -14.32 -4.80 -0.77
N ALA A 154 -14.45 -5.21 0.49
CA ALA A 154 -15.73 -5.57 1.07
C ALA A 154 -16.67 -4.34 1.07
N ALA A 155 -17.94 -4.53 0.70
CA ALA A 155 -18.92 -3.47 0.54
C ALA A 155 -20.17 -3.71 1.40
N GLY A 156 -20.84 -2.63 1.79
CA GLY A 156 -22.10 -2.71 2.53
C GLY A 156 -23.31 -3.02 1.66
N ASP A 157 -23.18 -2.89 0.33
CA ASP A 157 -24.23 -3.24 -0.62
C ASP A 157 -23.94 -4.57 -1.33
N PRO A 158 -24.98 -5.29 -1.81
CA PRO A 158 -24.81 -6.61 -2.42
C PRO A 158 -24.05 -6.59 -3.76
N GLY A 159 -23.98 -5.44 -4.43
CA GLY A 159 -23.49 -5.34 -5.79
C GLY A 159 -24.38 -6.11 -6.79
N LYS A 160 -23.92 -6.22 -8.05
CA LYS A 160 -24.69 -6.88 -9.11
C LYS A 160 -24.82 -8.40 -8.92
N ASP A 161 -23.92 -9.02 -8.21
CA ASP A 161 -23.82 -10.47 -8.03
C ASP A 161 -24.10 -10.93 -6.61
N GLY A 162 -24.54 -10.04 -5.72
CA GLY A 162 -24.87 -10.37 -4.34
C GLY A 162 -23.68 -10.71 -3.45
N LYS A 163 -22.45 -10.43 -3.89
CA LYS A 163 -21.22 -10.86 -3.18
C LYS A 163 -20.71 -9.86 -2.16
N TYR A 164 -21.31 -8.67 -2.04
CA TYR A 164 -20.94 -7.64 -1.07
C TYR A 164 -19.47 -7.23 -1.15
N ARG A 165 -18.93 -7.12 -2.38
CA ARG A 165 -17.57 -6.65 -2.62
C ARG A 165 -17.47 -5.90 -3.93
N ASN A 166 -16.50 -5.00 -4.02
CA ASN A 166 -16.14 -4.24 -5.22
C ASN A 166 -14.73 -4.61 -5.66
N ARG A 167 -14.58 -5.02 -6.93
CA ARG A 167 -13.29 -5.28 -7.57
C ARG A 167 -12.75 -3.99 -8.14
N MET A 168 -11.53 -3.63 -7.77
CA MET A 168 -10.89 -2.47 -8.36
C MET A 168 -10.51 -2.75 -9.81
N PRO A 169 -10.66 -1.76 -10.73
CA PRO A 169 -10.28 -1.94 -12.12
C PRO A 169 -8.77 -2.09 -12.27
N ASP A 170 -8.35 -2.83 -13.29
CA ASP A 170 -6.94 -3.09 -13.60
C ASP A 170 -6.11 -1.80 -13.67
N LYS A 171 -6.64 -0.74 -14.30
CA LYS A 171 -5.98 0.57 -14.38
C LYS A 171 -5.54 1.12 -13.02
N GLN A 172 -6.27 0.83 -11.94
CA GLN A 172 -5.85 1.25 -10.60
C GLN A 172 -4.70 0.41 -10.07
N ILE A 173 -4.73 -0.90 -10.31
CA ILE A 173 -3.64 -1.80 -9.91
C ILE A 173 -2.37 -1.38 -10.67
N ASP A 174 -2.47 -1.12 -11.98
CA ASP A 174 -1.36 -0.60 -12.80
C ASP A 174 -0.82 0.72 -12.25
N SER A 175 -1.71 1.61 -11.77
CA SER A 175 -1.31 2.87 -11.14
C SER A 175 -0.50 2.64 -9.86
N VAL A 176 -0.90 1.70 -9.01
CA VAL A 176 -0.17 1.37 -7.78
C VAL A 176 1.20 0.77 -8.09
N LEU A 177 1.27 -0.12 -9.08
CA LEU A 177 2.54 -0.68 -9.56
C LEU A 177 3.46 0.41 -10.13
N THR A 178 2.89 1.39 -10.85
CA THR A 178 3.66 2.55 -11.33
C THR A 178 4.19 3.38 -10.17
N ILE A 179 3.38 3.60 -9.12
CA ILE A 179 3.83 4.33 -7.92
C ILE A 179 4.93 3.55 -7.20
N SER A 180 4.82 2.23 -7.06
CA SER A 180 5.85 1.43 -6.39
C SER A 180 7.20 1.49 -7.12
N ARG A 181 7.19 1.47 -8.46
CA ARG A 181 8.40 1.59 -9.30
C ARG A 181 9.09 2.95 -9.23
N MET A 182 8.46 3.98 -8.65
CA MET A 182 9.16 5.25 -8.35
C MET A 182 10.27 5.08 -7.30
N LYS A 183 10.33 3.92 -6.63
CA LYS A 183 11.33 3.58 -5.62
C LYS A 183 11.82 2.14 -5.84
N LYS A 184 13.11 1.97 -6.16
CA LYS A 184 13.73 0.65 -6.36
C LYS A 184 13.49 -0.26 -5.13
N GLY A 185 13.13 -1.51 -5.38
CA GLY A 185 12.95 -2.54 -4.35
C GLY A 185 11.67 -2.42 -3.51
N MET A 186 10.72 -1.56 -3.88
CA MET A 186 9.43 -1.49 -3.20
C MET A 186 8.51 -2.59 -3.70
N ILE A 187 7.88 -3.33 -2.80
CA ILE A 187 6.90 -4.36 -3.13
C ILE A 187 5.45 -3.89 -2.98
N VAL A 188 4.52 -4.59 -3.61
CA VAL A 188 3.08 -4.32 -3.51
C VAL A 188 2.36 -5.55 -3.01
N PHE A 189 1.58 -5.39 -1.93
CA PHE A 189 0.58 -6.37 -1.50
C PHE A 189 -0.76 -6.03 -2.13
N LEU A 190 -1.42 -7.05 -2.70
CA LEU A 190 -2.79 -6.95 -3.19
C LEU A 190 -3.74 -7.55 -2.17
N ASP A 191 -4.48 -6.70 -1.47
CA ASP A 191 -5.47 -7.11 -0.47
C ASP A 191 -6.78 -7.54 -1.15
N ILE A 192 -7.30 -8.68 -0.73
CA ILE A 192 -8.52 -9.29 -1.25
C ILE A 192 -9.52 -9.50 -0.12
N GLN A 193 -10.44 -8.56 0.04
CA GLN A 193 -11.53 -8.65 1.02
C GLN A 193 -12.72 -9.37 0.38
N VAL A 194 -12.77 -10.68 0.51
CA VAL A 194 -13.68 -11.54 -0.26
C VAL A 194 -15.18 -11.34 0.04
N ALA A 195 -15.55 -10.87 1.24
CA ALA A 195 -16.93 -10.76 1.72
C ALA A 195 -17.68 -12.09 1.51
N LEU A 196 -18.76 -12.14 0.71
CA LEU A 196 -19.48 -13.37 0.35
C LEU A 196 -18.92 -14.06 -0.92
N SER A 197 -17.78 -13.61 -1.43
CA SER A 197 -17.01 -14.30 -2.45
C SER A 197 -16.02 -15.29 -1.80
N THR A 198 -15.02 -15.74 -2.54
CA THR A 198 -13.93 -16.60 -2.04
C THR A 198 -12.60 -16.17 -2.66
N ILE A 199 -11.48 -16.51 -2.00
CA ILE A 199 -10.16 -16.29 -2.59
C ILE A 199 -10.00 -17.02 -3.93
N ARG A 200 -10.64 -18.20 -4.08
CA ARG A 200 -10.63 -18.99 -5.32
C ARG A 200 -11.32 -18.27 -6.48
N GLU A 201 -12.34 -17.47 -6.20
CA GLU A 201 -13.03 -16.65 -7.21
C GLU A 201 -12.29 -15.35 -7.53
N GLU A 202 -11.60 -14.76 -6.55
CA GLU A 202 -11.00 -13.44 -6.72
C GLU A 202 -9.55 -13.50 -7.21
N LEU A 203 -8.77 -14.50 -6.79
CA LEU A 203 -7.34 -14.61 -7.09
C LEU A 203 -7.01 -14.71 -8.58
N PRO A 204 -7.73 -15.50 -9.43
CA PRO A 204 -7.34 -15.68 -10.83
C PRO A 204 -7.20 -14.39 -11.63
N ARG A 205 -8.02 -13.37 -11.35
CA ARG A 205 -7.92 -12.08 -12.03
C ARG A 205 -6.66 -11.29 -11.65
N LEU A 206 -6.06 -11.60 -10.51
CA LEU A 206 -4.88 -10.93 -9.98
C LEU A 206 -3.57 -11.67 -10.28
N GLU A 207 -3.65 -12.93 -10.75
CA GLU A 207 -2.47 -13.75 -11.03
C GLU A 207 -1.44 -13.08 -11.95
N LYS A 208 -1.92 -12.36 -12.99
CA LYS A 208 -1.03 -11.64 -13.90
C LYS A 208 -0.12 -10.63 -13.19
N TYR A 209 -0.62 -9.99 -12.13
CA TYR A 209 0.14 -9.04 -11.33
C TYR A 209 1.11 -9.73 -10.37
N LEU A 210 0.70 -10.88 -9.80
CA LEU A 210 1.54 -11.66 -8.90
C LEU A 210 2.72 -12.35 -9.59
N LYS A 211 2.67 -12.46 -10.93
CA LYS A 211 3.73 -13.01 -11.78
C LYS A 211 4.68 -11.94 -12.34
N MET A 212 4.41 -10.66 -12.08
CA MET A 212 5.28 -9.58 -12.53
C MET A 212 6.55 -9.54 -11.67
N PRO A 213 7.73 -9.32 -12.29
CA PRO A 213 8.95 -9.07 -11.53
C PRO A 213 8.82 -7.76 -10.73
N ASN A 214 9.46 -7.71 -9.59
CA ASN A 214 9.51 -6.52 -8.72
C ASN A 214 10.53 -5.51 -9.25
#